data_494d52706c8db244b87e9e7ac408a4e6
#
_entry.id   494d52706c8db244b87e9e7ac408a4e6
#
_cell.length_a   1.000
_cell.length_b   1.000
_cell.length_c   1.000
_cell.angle_alpha   90.00
_cell.angle_beta   90.00
_cell.angle_gamma   90.00
#
_symmetry.space_group_name_H-M   'P 1'
#
loop_
_entity.id
_entity.type
_entity.pdbx_description
1 polymer ?
#
loop_
_entity_poly.entity_id
_entity_poly.type
_entity_poly.pdbx_seq_one_letter_code
_entity_poly.pdbx_strand_id
1 'polypeptide(L)'
;MAEAAGDLPALAYHFPQTTPPGIALEALPDLPVQGMKDSSGDPERLLAELELFEHPLYVGAAMLALLAGSLGVTGAILAVANVAPEHAIAAFAGDPDAQRALLAPHRRDRHAFPLGLKDAIADRFGTSPVTRLG
;
A
#
# COMPACT_ATOMS: atom_id res chain seq x y z
N MET A 1 -14.55 6.17 15.74
CA MET A 1 -14.20 4.88 15.08
C MET A 1 -13.32 3.99 15.96
N ALA A 2 -12.34 4.53 16.66
CA ALA A 2 -11.54 3.73 17.62
C ALA A 2 -12.39 3.05 18.71
N GLU A 3 -13.39 3.73 19.25
CA GLU A 3 -14.31 3.14 20.23
C GLU A 3 -15.12 1.94 19.69
N ALA A 4 -15.45 1.92 18.39
CA ALA A 4 -16.18 0.82 17.77
C ALA A 4 -15.31 -0.41 17.48
N ALA A 5 -13.98 -0.25 17.47
CA ALA A 5 -13.03 -1.36 17.25
C ALA A 5 -12.82 -2.20 18.53
N GLY A 6 -13.19 -1.68 19.73
CA GLY A 6 -12.93 -2.35 20.99
C GLY A 6 -11.42 -2.64 21.14
N ASP A 7 -11.06 -3.89 21.39
CA ASP A 7 -9.67 -4.32 21.56
C ASP A 7 -8.93 -4.62 20.25
N LEU A 8 -9.59 -4.45 19.08
CA LEU A 8 -8.93 -4.68 17.78
C LEU A 8 -8.01 -3.50 17.43
N PRO A 9 -6.79 -3.78 16.94
CA PRO A 9 -5.89 -2.73 16.50
C PRO A 9 -6.48 -1.97 15.30
N ALA A 10 -6.54 -0.64 15.40
CA ALA A 10 -7.01 0.23 14.34
C ALA A 10 -5.82 0.77 13.54
N LEU A 11 -5.90 0.69 12.21
CA LEU A 11 -4.94 1.32 11.31
C LEU A 11 -5.59 2.50 10.60
N ALA A 12 -4.91 3.65 10.60
CA ALA A 12 -5.30 4.74 9.72
C ALA A 12 -4.99 4.40 8.27
N TYR A 13 -5.80 4.89 7.33
CA TYR A 13 -5.54 4.71 5.91
C TYR A 13 -5.49 6.07 5.21
N HIS A 14 -4.28 6.45 4.81
CA HIS A 14 -4.03 7.64 4.01
C HIS A 14 -4.05 7.29 2.52
N PHE A 15 -5.09 7.74 1.80
CA PHE A 15 -5.22 7.56 0.35
C PHE A 15 -5.89 8.81 -0.26
N PRO A 16 -5.15 9.93 -0.39
CA PRO A 16 -5.71 11.22 -0.76
C PRO A 16 -6.34 11.25 -2.16
N GLN A 17 -5.92 10.37 -3.07
CA GLN A 17 -6.51 10.24 -4.40
C GLN A 17 -7.98 9.75 -4.36
N THR A 18 -8.37 9.05 -3.29
CA THR A 18 -9.71 8.50 -3.12
C THR A 18 -10.49 9.22 -2.02
N THR A 19 -9.81 9.66 -0.98
CA THR A 19 -10.39 10.35 0.19
C THR A 19 -9.68 11.68 0.47
N PRO A 20 -9.85 12.70 -0.40
CA PRO A 20 -9.22 13.99 -0.18
C PRO A 20 -9.80 14.73 1.04
N PRO A 21 -8.99 15.56 1.73
CA PRO A 21 -7.59 15.87 1.46
C PRO A 21 -6.60 14.82 1.99
N GLY A 22 -7.06 13.73 2.59
CA GLY A 22 -6.23 12.78 3.31
C GLY A 22 -5.90 13.22 4.73
N ILE A 23 -4.89 12.61 5.34
CA ILE A 23 -4.43 12.89 6.71
C ILE A 23 -3.30 13.92 6.64
N ALA A 24 -3.42 15.04 7.33
CA ALA A 24 -2.37 16.04 7.41
C ALA A 24 -1.18 15.51 8.22
N LEU A 25 0.06 15.90 7.84
CA LEU A 25 1.27 15.47 8.54
C LEU A 25 1.27 15.90 10.01
N GLU A 26 0.81 17.10 10.27
CA GLU A 26 0.74 17.69 11.62
C GLU A 26 -0.20 16.92 12.57
N ALA A 27 -1.13 16.13 12.02
CA ALA A 27 -2.05 15.32 12.81
C ALA A 27 -1.48 13.95 13.20
N LEU A 28 -0.36 13.52 12.60
CA LEU A 28 0.17 12.16 12.78
C LEU A 28 0.55 11.83 14.23
N PRO A 29 1.21 12.72 15.00
CA PRO A 29 1.59 12.42 16.37
C PRO A 29 0.40 12.15 17.31
N ASP A 30 -0.76 12.74 17.00
CA ASP A 30 -1.96 12.70 17.84
C ASP A 30 -3.02 11.69 17.34
N LEU A 31 -2.71 10.89 16.29
CA LEU A 31 -3.66 9.93 15.78
C LEU A 31 -3.91 8.78 16.79
N PRO A 32 -5.15 8.54 17.19
CA PRO A 32 -5.49 7.47 18.15
C PRO A 32 -5.57 6.09 17.44
N VAL A 33 -4.48 5.67 16.81
CA VAL A 33 -4.39 4.42 16.05
C VAL A 33 -3.10 3.68 16.36
N GLN A 34 -3.06 2.39 16.09
CA GLN A 34 -1.92 1.52 16.35
C GLN A 34 -1.01 1.34 15.11
N GLY A 35 -1.29 2.04 14.04
CA GLY A 35 -0.48 2.04 12.83
C GLY A 35 -1.16 2.80 11.70
N MET A 36 -0.46 2.91 10.57
CA MET A 36 -0.99 3.58 9.38
C MET A 36 -0.55 2.88 8.10
N LYS A 37 -1.44 2.89 7.10
CA LYS A 37 -1.08 2.57 5.71
C LYS A 37 -1.11 3.85 4.88
N ASP A 38 0.01 4.19 4.25
CA ASP A 38 0.09 5.28 3.27
C ASP A 38 0.06 4.73 1.83
N SER A 39 -0.92 5.19 1.04
CA SER A 39 -1.07 4.89 -0.38
C SER A 39 -0.93 6.14 -1.27
N SER A 40 -0.39 7.23 -0.75
CA SER A 40 -0.15 8.47 -1.52
C SER A 40 0.79 8.24 -2.71
N GLY A 41 1.80 7.40 -2.52
CA GLY A 41 2.88 7.20 -3.49
C GLY A 41 3.89 8.34 -3.51
N ASP A 42 3.89 9.19 -2.49
CA ASP A 42 4.78 10.33 -2.33
C ASP A 42 5.99 9.96 -1.46
N PRO A 43 7.22 9.93 -2.02
CA PRO A 43 8.42 9.59 -1.26
C PRO A 43 8.81 10.64 -0.22
N GLU A 44 8.51 11.93 -0.45
CA GLU A 44 8.80 12.99 0.51
C GLU A 44 7.89 12.84 1.74
N ARG A 45 6.61 12.56 1.50
CA ARG A 45 5.66 12.27 2.57
C ARG A 45 6.08 11.04 3.38
N LEU A 46 6.52 9.97 2.72
CA LEU A 46 6.98 8.75 3.41
C LEU A 46 8.12 9.05 4.38
N LEU A 47 9.07 9.91 3.98
CA LEU A 47 10.17 10.34 4.87
C LEU A 47 9.65 11.12 6.07
N ALA A 48 8.74 12.08 5.84
CA ALA A 48 8.14 12.86 6.92
C ALA A 48 7.30 11.99 7.89
N GLU A 49 6.59 10.99 7.38
CA GLU A 49 5.85 10.03 8.19
C GLU A 49 6.76 9.21 9.11
N LEU A 50 7.93 8.79 8.63
CA LEU A 50 8.92 8.08 9.44
C LEU A 50 9.50 8.94 10.57
N GLU A 51 9.52 10.26 10.41
CA GLU A 51 9.97 11.20 11.46
C GLU A 51 8.87 11.53 12.48
N LEU A 52 7.62 11.58 12.04
CA LEU A 52 6.50 12.12 12.84
C LEU A 52 5.60 11.05 13.46
N PHE A 53 5.61 9.82 12.93
CA PHE A 53 4.69 8.77 13.33
C PHE A 53 5.42 7.61 13.99
N GLU A 54 5.26 7.45 15.30
CA GLU A 54 5.99 6.47 16.12
C GLU A 54 5.41 5.05 16.08
N HIS A 55 4.30 4.82 15.36
CA HIS A 55 3.64 3.52 15.26
C HIS A 55 3.96 2.80 13.94
N PRO A 56 3.63 1.50 13.81
CA PRO A 56 3.81 0.74 12.58
C PRO A 56 3.28 1.46 11.34
N LEU A 57 4.19 1.69 10.37
CA LEU A 57 3.89 2.30 9.09
C LEU A 57 3.95 1.25 7.98
N TYR A 58 2.94 1.22 7.10
CA TYR A 58 2.84 0.33 5.96
C TYR A 58 2.74 1.13 4.66
N VAL A 59 3.59 0.84 3.68
CA VAL A 59 3.47 1.45 2.36
C VAL A 59 2.39 0.74 1.53
N GLY A 60 1.52 1.53 0.89
CA GLY A 60 0.48 1.06 -0.02
C GLY A 60 0.79 1.30 -1.50
N ALA A 61 1.93 1.91 -1.81
CA ALA A 61 2.38 2.25 -3.16
C ALA A 61 3.48 1.29 -3.63
N ALA A 62 3.18 0.45 -4.63
CA ALA A 62 4.11 -0.56 -5.12
C ALA A 62 5.44 0.02 -5.63
N MET A 63 5.42 1.23 -6.19
CA MET A 63 6.62 1.88 -6.73
C MET A 63 7.56 2.41 -5.64
N LEU A 64 7.12 2.42 -4.39
CA LEU A 64 7.94 2.76 -3.22
C LEU A 64 8.40 1.53 -2.42
N ALA A 65 8.12 0.30 -2.86
CA ALA A 65 8.41 -0.90 -2.07
C ALA A 65 9.89 -1.01 -1.70
N LEU A 66 10.79 -0.83 -2.66
CA LEU A 66 12.24 -0.86 -2.42
C LEU A 66 12.70 0.25 -1.46
N LEU A 67 12.23 1.48 -1.68
CA LEU A 67 12.54 2.63 -0.82
C LEU A 67 12.04 2.38 0.61
N ALA A 68 10.80 1.97 0.75
CA ALA A 68 10.17 1.71 2.04
C ALA A 68 10.91 0.63 2.83
N GLY A 69 11.29 -0.48 2.18
CA GLY A 69 12.08 -1.53 2.81
C GLY A 69 13.46 -1.05 3.24
N SER A 70 14.14 -0.25 2.40
CA SER A 70 15.46 0.34 2.70
C SER A 70 15.43 1.33 3.86
N LEU A 71 14.30 1.99 4.08
CA LEU A 71 14.09 2.95 5.18
C LEU A 71 13.57 2.30 6.47
N GLY A 72 13.35 0.99 6.49
CA GLY A 72 12.86 0.27 7.66
C GLY A 72 11.37 0.45 7.95
N VAL A 73 10.55 0.78 6.95
CA VAL A 73 9.09 0.76 7.06
C VAL A 73 8.64 -0.62 7.51
N THR A 74 7.63 -0.70 8.36
CA THR A 74 7.17 -1.96 8.99
C THR A 74 6.77 -3.03 7.98
N GLY A 75 6.18 -2.62 6.85
CA GLY A 75 5.77 -3.56 5.80
C GLY A 75 5.11 -2.88 4.60
N ALA A 76 4.61 -3.71 3.69
CA ALA A 76 3.92 -3.25 2.49
C ALA A 76 2.57 -3.96 2.31
N ILE A 77 1.52 -3.20 2.01
CA ILE A 77 0.16 -3.70 1.74
C ILE A 77 -0.22 -3.30 0.32
N LEU A 78 0.12 -4.14 -0.65
CA LEU A 78 0.12 -3.80 -2.07
C LEU A 78 -0.94 -4.60 -2.86
N ALA A 79 -1.73 -3.93 -3.69
CA ALA A 79 -2.67 -4.59 -4.60
C ALA A 79 -1.93 -5.53 -5.57
N VAL A 80 -0.80 -5.08 -6.14
CA VAL A 80 0.02 -5.87 -7.06
C VAL A 80 0.60 -7.16 -6.43
N ALA A 81 0.71 -7.23 -5.11
CA ALA A 81 1.17 -8.45 -4.43
C ALA A 81 0.20 -9.63 -4.60
N ASN A 82 -1.07 -9.39 -4.95
CA ASN A 82 -2.00 -10.46 -5.33
C ASN A 82 -1.61 -11.12 -6.67
N VAL A 83 -0.83 -10.45 -7.51
CA VAL A 83 -0.45 -10.93 -8.85
C VAL A 83 1.03 -11.28 -8.92
N ALA A 84 1.88 -10.55 -8.22
CA ALA A 84 3.34 -10.71 -8.24
C ALA A 84 3.93 -10.66 -6.82
N PRO A 85 3.52 -11.57 -5.90
CA PRO A 85 3.97 -11.54 -4.51
C PRO A 85 5.48 -11.73 -4.38
N GLU A 86 6.10 -12.58 -5.19
CA GLU A 86 7.54 -12.83 -5.17
C GLU A 86 8.35 -11.57 -5.49
N HIS A 87 7.92 -10.78 -6.49
CA HIS A 87 8.56 -9.51 -6.80
C HIS A 87 8.30 -8.45 -5.72
N ALA A 88 7.10 -8.43 -5.15
CA ALA A 88 6.77 -7.50 -4.08
C ALA A 88 7.62 -7.74 -2.82
N ILE A 89 7.79 -9.01 -2.43
CA ILE A 89 8.62 -9.42 -1.30
C ILE A 89 10.10 -9.09 -1.57
N ALA A 90 10.63 -9.47 -2.73
CA ALA A 90 12.03 -9.23 -3.06
C ALA A 90 12.35 -7.73 -3.18
N ALA A 91 11.47 -6.94 -3.80
CA ALA A 91 11.63 -5.49 -3.88
C ALA A 91 11.67 -4.85 -2.48
N PHE A 92 10.75 -5.22 -1.59
CA PHE A 92 10.74 -4.72 -0.21
C PHE A 92 11.97 -5.18 0.58
N ALA A 93 12.50 -6.37 0.27
CA ALA A 93 13.75 -6.87 0.86
C ALA A 93 15.04 -6.23 0.29
N GLY A 94 14.92 -5.29 -0.66
CA GLY A 94 16.05 -4.52 -1.18
C GLY A 94 16.53 -4.91 -2.57
N ASP A 95 15.78 -5.71 -3.33
CA ASP A 95 16.14 -6.10 -4.70
C ASP A 95 15.64 -5.06 -5.73
N PRO A 96 16.54 -4.31 -6.41
CA PRO A 96 16.16 -3.30 -7.39
C PRO A 96 15.63 -3.92 -8.70
N ASP A 97 16.02 -5.14 -9.05
CA ASP A 97 15.51 -5.79 -10.26
C ASP A 97 14.07 -6.28 -10.05
N ALA A 98 13.78 -6.80 -8.85
CA ALA A 98 12.41 -7.10 -8.46
C ALA A 98 11.53 -5.84 -8.42
N GLN A 99 12.05 -4.70 -7.95
CA GLN A 99 11.33 -3.42 -8.01
C GLN A 99 11.01 -3.00 -9.45
N ARG A 100 11.95 -3.17 -10.39
CA ARG A 100 11.69 -2.91 -11.81
C ARG A 100 10.65 -3.87 -12.39
N ALA A 101 10.72 -5.14 -12.00
CA ALA A 101 9.78 -6.18 -12.44
C ALA A 101 8.33 -5.91 -11.99
N LEU A 102 8.12 -5.21 -10.88
CA LEU A 102 6.79 -4.79 -10.41
C LEU A 102 6.10 -3.80 -11.36
N LEU A 103 6.82 -3.09 -12.22
CA LEU A 103 6.23 -2.01 -13.03
C LEU A 103 5.15 -2.53 -13.99
N ALA A 104 5.38 -3.65 -14.67
CA ALA A 104 4.43 -4.20 -15.64
C ALA A 104 3.13 -4.69 -14.95
N PRO A 105 3.16 -5.56 -13.93
CA PRO A 105 1.96 -5.97 -13.22
C PRO A 105 1.26 -4.79 -12.52
N HIS A 106 2.01 -3.82 -11.98
CA HIS A 106 1.43 -2.61 -11.38
C HIS A 106 0.65 -1.76 -12.40
N ARG A 107 1.16 -1.57 -13.61
CA ARG A 107 0.44 -0.85 -14.68
C ARG A 107 -0.81 -1.59 -15.10
N ARG A 108 -0.76 -2.92 -15.13
CA ARG A 108 -1.92 -3.74 -15.46
C ARG A 108 -3.00 -3.67 -14.37
N ASP A 109 -2.62 -3.77 -13.09
CA ASP A 109 -3.57 -3.72 -11.99
C ASP A 109 -4.25 -2.36 -11.88
N ARG A 110 -3.54 -1.26 -12.23
CA ARG A 110 -4.07 0.10 -12.21
C ARG A 110 -4.96 0.43 -13.41
N HIS A 111 -4.87 -0.33 -14.49
CA HIS A 111 -5.74 -0.13 -15.65
C HIS A 111 -7.18 -0.48 -15.28
N ALA A 112 -8.07 0.54 -15.36
CA ALA A 112 -9.49 0.39 -14.98
C ALA A 112 -9.67 -0.32 -13.61
N PHE A 113 -8.92 0.09 -12.59
CA PHE A 113 -8.98 -0.52 -11.26
C PHE A 113 -10.42 -0.53 -10.72
N PRO A 114 -10.94 -1.66 -10.17
CA PRO A 114 -10.23 -2.91 -9.84
C PRO A 114 -10.24 -3.98 -10.97
N LEU A 115 -10.78 -3.69 -12.16
CA LEU A 115 -10.94 -4.67 -13.24
C LEU A 115 -9.60 -5.26 -13.67
N GLY A 116 -8.60 -4.42 -13.98
CA GLY A 116 -7.28 -4.88 -14.40
C GLY A 116 -6.58 -5.78 -13.39
N LEU A 117 -6.77 -5.52 -12.08
CA LEU A 117 -6.28 -6.40 -11.03
C LEU A 117 -7.00 -7.75 -11.05
N LYS A 118 -8.33 -7.77 -11.19
CA LYS A 118 -9.12 -9.02 -11.24
C LYS A 118 -8.78 -9.86 -12.46
N ASP A 119 -8.61 -9.24 -13.62
CA ASP A 119 -8.18 -9.92 -14.85
C ASP A 119 -6.78 -10.54 -14.68
N ALA A 120 -5.85 -9.81 -14.08
CA ALA A 120 -4.51 -10.31 -13.81
C ALA A 120 -4.50 -11.48 -12.82
N ILE A 121 -5.35 -11.46 -11.80
CA ILE A 121 -5.53 -12.57 -10.84
C ILE A 121 -6.18 -13.77 -11.54
N ALA A 122 -7.19 -13.53 -12.38
CA ALA A 122 -7.86 -14.59 -13.13
C ALA A 122 -6.90 -15.32 -14.09
N ASP A 123 -6.07 -14.57 -14.80
CA ASP A 123 -5.06 -15.14 -15.70
C ASP A 123 -4.02 -15.97 -14.95
N ARG A 124 -3.60 -15.51 -13.76
CA ARG A 124 -2.58 -16.21 -12.98
C ARG A 124 -3.11 -17.45 -12.26
N PHE A 125 -4.32 -17.37 -11.71
CA PHE A 125 -4.85 -18.37 -10.78
C PHE A 125 -6.11 -19.09 -11.28
N GLY A 126 -6.64 -18.76 -12.45
CA GLY A 126 -7.86 -19.34 -13.00
C GLY A 126 -9.12 -18.95 -12.22
N THR A 127 -9.11 -17.82 -11.51
CA THR A 127 -10.27 -17.32 -10.76
C THR A 127 -11.25 -16.57 -11.66
N SER A 128 -12.45 -16.27 -11.15
CA SER A 128 -13.42 -15.44 -11.91
C SER A 128 -13.01 -13.97 -11.91
N PRO A 129 -12.94 -13.29 -13.08
CA PRO A 129 -12.71 -11.86 -13.16
C PRO A 129 -13.95 -11.01 -12.82
N VAL A 130 -15.11 -11.63 -12.64
CA VAL A 130 -16.38 -10.92 -12.41
C VAL A 130 -16.29 -9.99 -11.22
N THR A 131 -16.77 -8.76 -11.40
CA THR A 131 -16.92 -7.78 -10.33
C THR A 131 -18.38 -7.57 -9.99
N ARG A 132 -18.67 -7.15 -8.74
CA ARG A 132 -20.04 -6.78 -8.34
C ARG A 132 -20.38 -5.32 -8.69
N LEU A 133 -19.42 -4.59 -9.20
CA LEU A 133 -19.59 -3.16 -9.52
C LEU A 133 -19.97 -2.91 -10.99
N GLY A 134 -20.27 -3.97 -11.75
CA GLY A 134 -20.71 -3.91 -13.14
C GLY A 134 -19.56 -3.71 -14.10
#